data_d5b9d34c9eda225997068f01c88c0f00
#
_entry.id   d5b9d34c9eda225997068f01c88c0f00
#
_cell.length_a   1.000
_cell.length_b   1.000
_cell.length_c   1.000
_cell.angle_alpha   90.00
_cell.angle_beta   90.00
_cell.angle_gamma   90.00
#
_symmetry.space_group_name_H-M   'P 1'
#
loop_
_entity.id
_entity.type
_entity.pdbx_description
1 polymer ?
#
loop_
_entity_poly.entity_id
_entity_poly.type
_entity_poly.pdbx_seq_one_letter_code
_entity_poly.pdbx_strand_id
1 'polypeptide(L)'
;MTLHAQSAKLNPRWCLAQDTIDRQDIDHLIEWLRTYPRLTKGAVTLDFERQWSEWLGRPYSVHCNSGSSANLLMYYALLRSGKLRNTTVIVPSVGWVTSIAPAIQFGFTPIMCEADPDTFGLDLNHLEDLLQRHDAQTVLLVQ
;
A
#
# COMPACT_ATOMS: atom_id res chain seq x y z
N MET A 1 3.41 22.96 29.98
CA MET A 1 2.17 23.34 29.26
C MET A 1 1.60 22.07 28.67
N THR A 2 0.74 21.38 29.43
CA THR A 2 0.23 20.04 29.12
C THR A 2 -1.02 20.18 28.26
N LEU A 3 -0.91 19.89 26.97
CA LEU A 3 -2.06 19.78 26.07
C LEU A 3 -2.75 18.44 26.34
N HIS A 4 -3.66 18.42 27.30
CA HIS A 4 -4.67 17.36 27.35
C HIS A 4 -5.75 17.67 26.29
N ALA A 5 -5.58 17.12 25.12
CA ALA A 5 -6.68 17.02 24.19
C ALA A 5 -7.72 16.06 24.82
N GLN A 6 -8.82 16.61 25.30
CA GLN A 6 -10.03 15.82 25.60
C GLN A 6 -10.48 15.20 24.28
N SER A 7 -10.19 13.92 24.08
CA SER A 7 -10.78 13.16 22.98
C SER A 7 -12.29 13.15 23.18
N ALA A 8 -13.03 13.81 22.31
CA ALA A 8 -14.47 13.62 22.20
C ALA A 8 -14.72 12.10 22.11
N LYS A 9 -15.59 11.58 22.97
CA LYS A 9 -16.04 10.18 22.92
C LYS A 9 -16.81 9.97 21.61
N LEU A 10 -16.08 9.71 20.53
CA LEU A 10 -16.65 9.23 19.29
C LEU A 10 -17.28 7.87 19.57
N ASN A 11 -18.49 7.65 19.08
CA ASN A 11 -19.19 6.38 19.19
C ASN A 11 -18.27 5.29 18.61
N PRO A 12 -17.81 4.29 19.41
CA PRO A 12 -16.75 3.35 19.00
C PRO A 12 -17.16 2.41 17.86
N ARG A 13 -18.39 2.54 17.36
CA ARG A 13 -18.97 1.61 16.37
C ARG A 13 -18.32 1.70 14.99
N TRP A 14 -17.63 2.80 14.66
CA TRP A 14 -17.09 3.06 13.33
C TRP A 14 -15.74 3.78 13.38
N CYS A 15 -14.79 3.26 14.14
CA CYS A 15 -13.44 3.80 14.13
C CYS A 15 -12.76 3.45 12.80
N LEU A 16 -12.26 4.44 12.08
CA LEU A 16 -11.46 4.26 10.87
C LEU A 16 -10.15 3.52 11.15
N ALA A 17 -9.58 3.74 12.33
CA ALA A 17 -8.38 3.08 12.79
C ALA A 17 -8.43 2.90 14.32
N GLN A 18 -7.80 1.85 14.80
CA GLN A 18 -7.54 1.63 16.22
C GLN A 18 -6.03 1.74 16.45
N ASP A 19 -5.65 2.51 17.45
CA ASP A 19 -4.25 2.58 17.87
C ASP A 19 -3.87 1.26 18.56
N THR A 20 -2.91 0.56 17.97
CA THR A 20 -2.41 -0.73 18.46
C THR A 20 -1.00 -0.64 19.03
N ILE A 21 -0.34 0.53 18.93
CA ILE A 21 0.99 0.77 19.50
C ILE A 21 0.81 1.00 21.00
N ASP A 22 1.33 0.09 21.79
CA ASP A 22 1.21 0.14 23.23
C ASP A 22 2.48 0.68 23.91
N ARG A 23 2.44 0.70 25.24
CA ARG A 23 3.57 1.17 26.05
C ARG A 23 4.82 0.30 25.86
N GLN A 24 4.65 -1.01 25.70
CA GLN A 24 5.76 -1.93 25.54
C GLN A 24 6.49 -1.69 24.21
N ASP A 25 5.76 -1.41 23.13
CA ASP A 25 6.35 -1.04 21.84
C ASP A 25 7.20 0.22 21.96
N ILE A 26 6.68 1.23 22.67
CA ILE A 26 7.41 2.48 22.90
C ILE A 26 8.65 2.27 23.78
N ASP A 27 8.54 1.48 24.85
CA ASP A 27 9.68 1.19 25.73
C ASP A 27 10.79 0.45 24.95
N HIS A 28 10.46 -0.54 24.11
CA HIS A 28 11.42 -1.21 23.22
C HIS A 28 12.09 -0.23 22.25
N LEU A 29 11.32 0.68 21.65
CA LEU A 29 11.88 1.70 20.76
C LEU A 29 12.86 2.61 21.52
N ILE A 30 12.52 3.03 22.75
CA ILE A 30 13.39 3.88 23.57
C ILE A 30 14.70 3.15 23.90
N GLU A 31 14.63 1.87 24.29
CA GLU A 31 15.82 1.08 24.57
C GLU A 31 16.72 0.93 23.35
N TRP A 32 16.12 0.65 22.21
CA TRP A 32 16.88 0.58 20.95
C TRP A 32 17.53 1.93 20.60
N LEU A 33 16.84 3.05 20.75
CA LEU A 33 17.37 4.39 20.49
C LEU A 33 18.55 4.74 21.41
N ARG A 34 18.58 4.21 22.65
CA ARG A 34 19.70 4.41 23.60
C ARG A 34 21.02 3.75 23.11
N THR A 35 20.94 2.84 22.15
CA THR A 35 22.13 2.26 21.52
C THR A 35 22.74 3.18 20.44
N TYR A 36 22.18 4.37 20.23
CA TYR A 36 22.59 5.33 19.20
C TYR A 36 22.67 4.71 17.81
N PRO A 37 21.62 4.02 17.36
CA PRO A 37 21.64 3.33 16.09
C PRO A 37 21.59 4.32 14.92
N ARG A 38 21.95 3.83 13.73
CA ARG A 38 21.70 4.56 12.51
C ARG A 38 20.19 4.66 12.23
N LEU A 39 19.64 5.89 12.14
CA LEU A 39 18.21 6.14 11.93
C LEU A 39 17.79 6.19 10.45
N THR A 40 18.74 6.07 9.51
CA THR A 40 18.46 5.87 8.10
C THR A 40 18.48 4.38 7.77
N LYS A 41 18.31 3.97 6.50
CA LYS A 41 18.36 2.55 6.13
C LYS A 41 19.62 1.87 6.72
N GLY A 42 19.41 1.05 7.74
CA GLY A 42 20.44 0.38 8.53
C GLY A 42 20.17 -1.12 8.68
N ALA A 43 20.89 -1.76 9.61
CA ALA A 43 20.82 -3.20 9.84
C ALA A 43 19.39 -3.70 10.08
N VAL A 44 18.62 -3.01 10.91
CA VAL A 44 17.22 -3.39 11.23
C VAL A 44 16.34 -3.39 9.98
N THR A 45 16.47 -2.36 9.11
CA THR A 45 15.71 -2.32 7.85
C THR A 45 16.10 -3.45 6.92
N LEU A 46 17.39 -3.75 6.79
CA LEU A 46 17.86 -4.84 5.93
C LEU A 46 17.41 -6.21 6.45
N ASP A 47 17.42 -6.40 7.76
CA ASP A 47 16.93 -7.63 8.38
C ASP A 47 15.41 -7.79 8.21
N PHE A 48 14.64 -6.71 8.38
CA PHE A 48 13.20 -6.71 8.09
C PHE A 48 12.92 -7.06 6.63
N GLU A 49 13.62 -6.44 5.67
CA GLU A 49 13.45 -6.74 4.24
C GLU A 49 13.76 -8.22 3.94
N ARG A 50 14.79 -8.79 4.58
CA ARG A 50 15.14 -10.20 4.44
C ARG A 50 14.07 -11.12 5.00
N GLN A 51 13.65 -10.92 6.26
CA GLN A 51 12.64 -11.75 6.93
C GLN A 51 11.29 -11.66 6.20
N TRP A 52 10.91 -10.48 5.73
CA TRP A 52 9.69 -10.29 4.95
C TRP A 52 9.74 -11.03 3.61
N SER A 53 10.89 -10.99 2.94
CA SER A 53 11.13 -11.76 1.71
C SER A 53 11.01 -13.27 1.93
N GLU A 54 11.58 -13.78 3.01
CA GLU A 54 11.50 -15.19 3.40
C GLU A 54 10.04 -15.60 3.67
N TRP A 55 9.32 -14.80 4.45
CA TRP A 55 7.90 -15.06 4.76
C TRP A 55 7.02 -15.05 3.51
N LEU A 56 7.23 -14.12 2.58
CA LEU A 56 6.50 -14.05 1.30
C LEU A 56 6.94 -15.11 0.29
N GLY A 57 8.05 -15.82 0.51
CA GLY A 57 8.65 -16.71 -0.49
C GLY A 57 9.14 -15.97 -1.73
N ARG A 58 9.65 -14.73 -1.56
CA ARG A 58 10.16 -13.90 -2.64
C ARG A 58 11.64 -13.58 -2.40
N PRO A 59 12.45 -13.42 -3.47
CA PRO A 59 13.90 -13.20 -3.28
C PRO A 59 14.24 -11.81 -2.73
N TYR A 60 13.37 -10.82 -2.94
CA TYR A 60 13.65 -9.44 -2.55
C TYR A 60 12.39 -8.73 -2.07
N SER A 61 12.56 -7.90 -1.05
CA SER A 61 11.58 -6.91 -0.57
C SER A 61 12.26 -5.57 -0.36
N VAL A 62 11.54 -4.51 -0.57
CA VAL A 62 12.03 -3.14 -0.36
C VAL A 62 11.05 -2.43 0.55
N HIS A 63 11.53 -2.00 1.71
CA HIS A 63 10.78 -1.20 2.65
C HIS A 63 10.71 0.26 2.21
N CYS A 64 9.55 0.87 2.36
CA CYS A 64 9.32 2.30 2.15
C CYS A 64 8.47 2.89 3.28
N ASN A 65 8.40 4.20 3.35
CA ASN A 65 7.79 4.93 4.46
C ASN A 65 6.26 4.87 4.51
N SER A 66 5.59 4.43 3.46
CA SER A 66 4.13 4.37 3.42
C SER A 66 3.62 3.49 2.27
N GLY A 67 2.36 3.04 2.37
CA GLY A 67 1.67 2.37 1.27
C GLY A 67 1.56 3.23 0.01
N SER A 68 1.42 4.54 0.16
CA SER A 68 1.43 5.48 -0.98
C SER A 68 2.76 5.45 -1.74
N SER A 69 3.88 5.44 -1.01
CA SER A 69 5.20 5.29 -1.62
C SER A 69 5.40 3.90 -2.24
N ALA A 70 4.83 2.85 -1.62
CA ALA A 70 4.85 1.51 -2.19
C ALA A 70 4.13 1.45 -3.53
N ASN A 71 2.93 2.03 -3.63
CA ASN A 71 2.18 2.11 -4.88
C ASN A 71 2.98 2.86 -5.96
N LEU A 72 3.61 3.98 -5.59
CA LEU A 72 4.46 4.75 -6.50
C LEU A 72 5.63 3.92 -7.03
N LEU A 73 6.32 3.21 -6.15
CA LEU A 73 7.42 2.32 -6.50
C LEU A 73 6.98 1.15 -7.39
N MET A 74 5.81 0.55 -7.12
CA MET A 74 5.26 -0.53 -7.94
C MET A 74 5.01 -0.09 -9.39
N TYR A 75 4.33 1.05 -9.59
CA TYR A 75 4.08 1.57 -10.93
C TYR A 75 5.37 1.95 -11.65
N TYR A 76 6.31 2.59 -10.95
CA TYR A 76 7.60 2.92 -11.53
C TYR A 76 8.41 1.67 -11.92
N ALA A 77 8.48 0.67 -11.04
CA ALA A 77 9.16 -0.58 -11.31
C ALA A 77 8.54 -1.32 -12.51
N LEU A 78 7.20 -1.35 -12.57
CA LEU A 78 6.47 -1.96 -13.68
C LEU A 78 6.80 -1.25 -14.99
N LEU A 79 6.75 0.07 -15.02
CA LEU A 79 7.11 0.89 -16.19
C LEU A 79 8.56 0.62 -16.63
N ARG A 80 9.50 0.52 -15.68
CA ARG A 80 10.92 0.30 -15.95
C ARG A 80 11.29 -1.15 -16.26
N SER A 81 10.37 -2.09 -16.04
CA SER A 81 10.63 -3.53 -16.26
C SER A 81 10.86 -3.89 -17.72
N GLY A 82 10.41 -3.06 -18.66
CA GLY A 82 10.41 -3.35 -20.10
C GLY A 82 9.44 -4.47 -20.51
N LYS A 83 8.56 -4.93 -19.59
CA LYS A 83 7.61 -6.03 -19.84
C LYS A 83 6.23 -5.57 -20.31
N LEU A 84 5.96 -4.27 -20.18
CA LEU A 84 4.68 -3.70 -20.59
C LEU A 84 4.64 -3.50 -22.12
N ARG A 85 3.57 -3.96 -22.75
CA ARG A 85 3.24 -3.66 -24.15
C ARG A 85 2.53 -2.31 -24.28
N ASN A 86 1.75 -1.95 -23.25
CA ASN A 86 1.05 -0.68 -23.14
C ASN A 86 0.93 -0.28 -21.66
N THR A 87 0.40 0.89 -21.40
CA THR A 87 0.23 1.46 -20.06
C THR A 87 -1.24 1.47 -19.60
N THR A 88 -2.10 0.66 -20.19
CA THR A 88 -3.48 0.52 -19.75
C THR A 88 -3.56 -0.32 -18.48
N VAL A 89 -4.22 0.20 -17.45
CA VAL A 89 -4.39 -0.47 -16.15
C VAL A 89 -5.86 -0.43 -15.73
N ILE A 90 -6.40 -1.58 -15.34
CA ILE A 90 -7.73 -1.65 -14.70
C ILE A 90 -7.55 -1.42 -13.21
N VAL A 91 -8.34 -0.52 -12.66
CA VAL A 91 -8.28 -0.10 -11.25
C VAL A 91 -9.66 -0.14 -10.61
N PRO A 92 -9.78 -0.39 -9.29
CA PRO A 92 -11.06 -0.38 -8.61
C PRO A 92 -11.66 1.03 -8.59
N SER A 93 -12.99 1.14 -8.80
CA SER A 93 -13.74 2.40 -8.68
C SER A 93 -13.87 2.85 -7.22
N VAL A 94 -13.85 1.91 -6.28
CA VAL A 94 -13.85 2.15 -4.84
C VAL A 94 -12.47 1.82 -4.29
N GLY A 95 -11.77 2.82 -3.77
CA GLY A 95 -10.42 2.63 -3.23
C GLY A 95 -9.77 3.95 -2.80
N TRP A 96 -8.58 3.84 -2.28
CA TRP A 96 -7.82 5.00 -1.84
C TRP A 96 -7.15 5.69 -3.03
N VAL A 97 -7.18 7.02 -3.07
CA VAL A 97 -6.64 7.82 -4.18
C VAL A 97 -5.18 7.48 -4.53
N THR A 98 -4.36 7.12 -3.56
CA THR A 98 -2.95 6.77 -3.77
C THR A 98 -2.74 5.41 -4.45
N SER A 99 -3.78 4.64 -4.66
CA SER A 99 -3.74 3.43 -5.49
C SER A 99 -3.79 3.78 -6.99
N ILE A 100 -4.43 4.88 -7.35
CA ILE A 100 -4.67 5.29 -8.75
C ILE A 100 -3.76 6.44 -9.17
N ALA A 101 -3.54 7.43 -8.28
CA ALA A 101 -2.77 8.62 -8.61
C ALA A 101 -1.37 8.32 -9.21
N PRO A 102 -0.59 7.33 -8.72
CA PRO A 102 0.69 6.99 -9.32
C PRO A 102 0.57 6.48 -10.77
N ALA A 103 -0.52 5.78 -11.11
CA ALA A 103 -0.75 5.36 -12.49
C ALA A 103 -0.78 6.57 -13.42
N ILE A 104 -1.57 7.60 -13.06
CA ILE A 104 -1.68 8.84 -13.84
C ILE A 104 -0.33 9.57 -13.89
N GLN A 105 0.38 9.65 -12.75
CA GLN A 105 1.68 10.33 -12.66
C GLN A 105 2.74 9.71 -13.58
N PHE A 106 2.69 8.39 -13.78
CA PHE A 106 3.62 7.67 -14.66
C PHE A 106 3.09 7.43 -16.07
N GLY A 107 1.99 8.09 -16.46
CA GLY A 107 1.47 8.03 -17.82
C GLY A 107 0.71 6.73 -18.14
N PHE A 108 0.22 6.03 -17.12
CA PHE A 108 -0.74 4.96 -17.33
C PHE A 108 -2.13 5.52 -17.61
N THR A 109 -2.91 4.75 -18.35
CA THR A 109 -4.32 5.05 -18.64
C THR A 109 -5.19 4.17 -17.75
N PRO A 110 -5.73 4.70 -16.62
CA PRO A 110 -6.57 3.91 -15.74
C PRO A 110 -7.98 3.74 -16.33
N ILE A 111 -8.49 2.53 -16.24
CA ILE A 111 -9.88 2.16 -16.57
C ILE A 111 -10.52 1.70 -15.27
N MET A 112 -11.65 2.34 -14.89
CA MET A 112 -12.35 2.01 -13.66
C MET A 112 -13.15 0.73 -13.81
N CYS A 113 -12.94 -0.21 -12.88
CA CYS A 113 -13.77 -1.39 -12.70
C CYS A 113 -14.72 -1.19 -11.53
N GLU A 114 -15.98 -1.54 -11.70
CA GLU A 114 -16.99 -1.46 -10.64
C GLU A 114 -16.59 -2.32 -9.44
N ALA A 115 -17.09 -1.92 -8.28
CA ALA A 115 -16.97 -2.69 -7.06
C ALA A 115 -18.13 -3.68 -6.93
N ASP A 116 -17.83 -4.88 -6.51
CA ASP A 116 -18.82 -5.84 -6.05
C ASP A 116 -19.48 -5.31 -4.76
N PRO A 117 -20.83 -5.22 -4.70
CA PRO A 117 -21.53 -4.60 -3.58
C PRO A 117 -21.44 -5.40 -2.26
N ASP A 118 -21.15 -6.68 -2.34
CA ASP A 118 -21.10 -7.56 -1.16
C ASP A 118 -19.69 -7.63 -0.56
N THR A 119 -18.67 -7.61 -1.40
CA THR A 119 -17.26 -7.77 -0.97
C THR A 119 -16.47 -6.46 -0.99
N PHE A 120 -16.95 -5.44 -1.69
CA PHE A 120 -16.25 -4.19 -2.02
C PHE A 120 -14.93 -4.40 -2.80
N GLY A 121 -14.67 -5.62 -3.26
CA GLY A 121 -13.60 -5.94 -4.21
C GLY A 121 -13.99 -5.54 -5.64
N LEU A 122 -13.19 -5.98 -6.62
CA LEU A 122 -13.55 -5.79 -8.02
C LEU A 122 -14.75 -6.69 -8.39
N ASP A 123 -15.74 -6.14 -9.11
CA ASP A 123 -16.77 -6.94 -9.77
C ASP A 123 -16.11 -7.76 -10.89
N LEU A 124 -16.09 -9.08 -10.71
CA LEU A 124 -15.40 -10.00 -11.61
C LEU A 124 -16.04 -10.06 -13.00
N ASN A 125 -17.36 -9.87 -13.10
CA ASN A 125 -18.04 -9.86 -14.37
C ASN A 125 -17.69 -8.60 -15.17
N HIS A 126 -17.66 -7.45 -14.49
CA HIS A 126 -17.22 -6.19 -15.10
C HIS A 126 -15.73 -6.23 -15.45
N LEU A 127 -14.89 -6.80 -14.60
CA LEU A 127 -13.47 -6.99 -14.89
C LEU A 127 -13.26 -7.82 -16.16
N GLU A 128 -13.99 -8.93 -16.33
CA GLU A 128 -13.91 -9.77 -17.51
C GLU A 128 -14.33 -9.01 -18.77
N ASP A 129 -15.42 -8.26 -18.73
CA ASP A 129 -15.88 -7.43 -19.82
C ASP A 129 -14.86 -6.35 -20.19
N LEU A 130 -14.24 -5.68 -19.21
CA LEU A 130 -13.19 -4.70 -19.45
C LEU A 130 -11.94 -5.34 -20.09
N LEU A 131 -11.55 -6.53 -19.67
CA LEU A 131 -10.41 -7.26 -20.24
C LEU A 131 -10.68 -7.67 -21.68
N GLN A 132 -11.92 -7.98 -22.04
CA GLN A 132 -12.30 -8.29 -23.42
C GLN A 132 -12.34 -7.05 -24.33
N ARG A 133 -12.77 -5.90 -23.79
CA ARG A 133 -12.90 -4.66 -24.57
C ARG A 133 -11.64 -3.82 -24.65
N HIS A 134 -10.75 -3.98 -23.69
CA HIS A 134 -9.53 -3.20 -23.58
C HIS A 134 -8.30 -4.12 -23.55
N ASP A 135 -7.25 -3.74 -24.25
CA ASP A 135 -5.95 -4.43 -24.17
C ASP A 135 -5.23 -4.04 -22.86
N ALA A 136 -5.90 -4.24 -21.73
CA ALA A 136 -5.30 -3.94 -20.43
C ALA A 136 -4.31 -5.04 -20.04
N GLN A 137 -3.09 -4.63 -19.71
CA GLN A 137 -2.04 -5.55 -19.32
C GLN A 137 -1.81 -5.60 -17.82
N THR A 138 -2.39 -4.66 -17.09
CA THR A 138 -2.23 -4.53 -15.65
C THR A 138 -3.59 -4.42 -14.99
N VAL A 139 -3.77 -5.12 -13.88
CA VAL A 139 -4.92 -4.97 -12.99
C VAL A 139 -4.40 -4.63 -11.60
N LEU A 140 -4.88 -3.56 -11.01
CA LEU A 140 -4.60 -3.20 -9.62
C LEU A 140 -5.65 -3.85 -8.72
N LEU A 141 -5.19 -4.65 -7.77
CA LEU A 141 -6.01 -5.25 -6.71
C LEU A 141 -5.73 -4.55 -5.39
N VAL A 142 -6.78 -4.30 -4.62
CA VAL A 142 -6.71 -3.87 -3.23
C VAL A 142 -7.29 -5.00 -2.37
N GLN A 143 -6.50 -5.49 -1.40
CA GLN A 143 -6.87 -6.55 -0.48
C GLN A 143 -7.11 -5.99 0.92
#